data_b18c806b2f427fc4ac18e8a9692791dd
#
_entry.id   b18c806b2f427fc4ac18e8a9692791dd
#
_cell.length_a   1.000
_cell.length_b   1.000
_cell.length_c   1.000
_cell.angle_alpha   90.00
_cell.angle_beta   90.00
_cell.angle_gamma   90.00
#
_symmetry.space_group_name_H-M   'P 1'
#
loop_
_entity.id
_entity.type
_entity.pdbx_description
1 polymer ?
#
loop_
_entity_poly.entity_id
_entity_poly.type
_entity_poly.pdbx_seq_one_letter_code
_entity_poly.pdbx_strand_id
1 'polypeptide(L)'
;MIMSTKDGSIFTKSALMSTGSGKAILKQIFFRQTGYKQFNKYKLKTEQEFPEFTKRYLLSLHEIIVSDPNPSNTLKKFIEETGSAEFALDDQKTNDIKSRLSKPEILADRVGRILNSNFVKMTFPVFTALFEGASDYLKENVPLETRNSIIDGHMIAIDLSEPMDRIVDRDEDIEYLDDYKLMSPYILEIARQKISQGGDSILKAFEDGFKDARIGQYIDSKLKNKPESISDESMITCYKKYRAVMGCAGRNMALNHRPLADIYHLGMARAGECVGCGNEIEDAIKNGSIKIPSWPLYYSLNVGDIKKGFELTMKKSKIYSDDAKIALSMLPQEFPIMPFLEFLFLSINHYNEYWYNEMVRRNLFPYFEKNTNVLVDYQRNVKALVKK
;
A
#
# COMPACT_ATOMS: atom_id res chain seq x y z
N MET A 1 28.60 0.57 -2.32
CA MET A 1 28.97 -0.85 -2.46
C MET A 1 29.37 -1.07 -3.91
N ILE A 2 30.66 -1.15 -4.18
CA ILE A 2 31.24 -1.40 -5.50
C ILE A 2 31.13 -2.90 -5.71
N MET A 3 30.29 -3.34 -6.66
CA MET A 3 30.29 -4.73 -7.08
C MET A 3 31.56 -4.97 -7.90
N SER A 4 32.53 -5.61 -7.28
CA SER A 4 33.66 -6.23 -7.97
C SER A 4 33.11 -7.47 -8.67
N THR A 5 33.06 -7.47 -10.01
CA THR A 5 32.91 -8.70 -10.77
C THR A 5 34.19 -9.51 -10.64
N LYS A 6 34.11 -10.84 -10.48
CA LYS A 6 35.24 -11.77 -10.27
C LYS A 6 36.30 -11.73 -11.40
N ASP A 7 36.07 -11.03 -12.49
CA ASP A 7 36.92 -11.01 -13.67
C ASP A 7 37.73 -9.72 -13.89
N GLY A 8 37.85 -8.85 -12.90
CA GLY A 8 38.83 -7.75 -12.93
C GLY A 8 38.77 -6.79 -14.11
N SER A 9 37.79 -6.84 -15.01
CA SER A 9 37.67 -5.91 -16.14
C SER A 9 37.04 -4.60 -15.68
N ILE A 10 37.88 -3.59 -15.49
CA ILE A 10 37.46 -2.20 -15.31
C ILE A 10 36.96 -1.71 -16.66
N PHE A 11 35.65 -1.76 -16.89
CA PHE A 11 35.06 -1.05 -18.02
C PHE A 11 35.19 0.44 -17.74
N THR A 12 36.03 1.11 -18.50
CA THR A 12 36.17 2.56 -18.41
C THR A 12 34.86 3.22 -18.86
N LYS A 13 34.43 4.27 -18.16
CA LYS A 13 33.22 5.07 -18.48
C LYS A 13 33.18 5.45 -19.97
N SER A 14 34.34 5.68 -20.60
CA SER A 14 34.48 6.04 -22.00
C SER A 14 34.12 4.88 -22.96
N ALA A 15 34.51 3.65 -22.65
CA ALA A 15 34.16 2.46 -23.46
C ALA A 15 32.66 2.15 -23.42
N LEU A 16 32.01 2.35 -22.28
CA LEU A 16 30.56 2.17 -22.16
C LEU A 16 29.75 3.24 -22.91
N MET A 17 30.26 4.45 -23.04
CA MET A 17 29.62 5.55 -23.78
C MET A 17 29.60 5.37 -25.29
N SER A 18 30.47 4.52 -25.85
CA SER A 18 30.60 4.33 -27.30
C SER A 18 29.58 3.41 -27.92
N THR A 19 28.86 2.59 -27.10
CA THR A 19 27.84 1.64 -27.57
C THR A 19 26.43 2.02 -27.08
N GLY A 20 25.40 1.69 -27.87
CA GLY A 20 24.00 1.88 -27.45
C GLY A 20 23.66 1.14 -26.15
N SER A 21 24.17 -0.09 -26.01
CA SER A 21 24.01 -0.90 -24.79
C SER A 21 24.76 -0.29 -23.60
N GLY A 22 25.97 0.26 -23.81
CA GLY A 22 26.75 0.94 -22.78
C GLY A 22 26.06 2.20 -22.25
N LYS A 23 25.44 2.99 -23.13
CA LYS A 23 24.63 4.16 -22.73
C LYS A 23 23.43 3.76 -21.86
N ALA A 24 22.75 2.67 -22.19
CA ALA A 24 21.64 2.16 -21.38
C ALA A 24 22.10 1.70 -19.98
N ILE A 25 23.23 0.99 -19.88
CA ILE A 25 23.83 0.58 -18.60
C ILE A 25 24.24 1.79 -17.76
N LEU A 26 24.90 2.78 -18.35
CA LEU A 26 25.29 4.02 -17.64
C LEU A 26 24.06 4.80 -17.16
N LYS A 27 22.98 4.86 -17.97
CA LYS A 27 21.71 5.47 -17.56
C LYS A 27 21.14 4.76 -16.34
N GLN A 28 21.11 3.41 -16.32
CA GLN A 28 20.64 2.64 -15.17
C GLN A 28 21.50 2.88 -13.92
N ILE A 29 22.82 2.90 -14.05
CA ILE A 29 23.73 3.20 -12.93
C ILE A 29 23.48 4.61 -12.39
N PHE A 30 23.31 5.60 -13.28
CA PHE A 30 22.98 6.96 -12.90
C PHE A 30 21.66 7.05 -12.11
N PHE A 31 20.59 6.45 -12.62
CA PHE A 31 19.30 6.46 -11.92
C PHE A 31 19.36 5.73 -10.58
N ARG A 32 20.07 4.59 -10.50
CA ARG A 32 20.26 3.89 -9.22
C ARG A 32 20.96 4.75 -8.18
N GLN A 33 22.06 5.40 -8.53
CA GLN A 33 22.83 6.21 -7.58
C GLN A 33 22.11 7.51 -7.22
N THR A 34 21.59 8.22 -8.20
CA THR A 34 20.91 9.49 -7.99
C THR A 34 19.56 9.26 -7.31
N GLY A 35 18.82 8.24 -7.72
CA GLY A 35 17.54 7.87 -7.11
C GLY A 35 17.69 7.46 -5.65
N TYR A 36 18.71 6.68 -5.31
CA TYR A 36 19.01 6.33 -3.92
C TYR A 36 19.34 7.57 -3.07
N LYS A 37 20.12 8.53 -3.62
CA LYS A 37 20.40 9.79 -2.92
C LYS A 37 19.12 10.61 -2.71
N GLN A 38 18.26 10.71 -3.72
CA GLN A 38 16.97 11.38 -3.59
C GLN A 38 16.07 10.68 -2.57
N PHE A 39 15.98 9.35 -2.62
CA PHE A 39 15.21 8.58 -1.64
C PHE A 39 15.71 8.84 -0.21
N ASN A 40 17.01 8.79 0.02
CA ASN A 40 17.57 9.08 1.34
C ASN A 40 17.32 10.54 1.78
N LYS A 41 17.38 11.51 0.86
CA LYS A 41 17.01 12.90 1.16
C LYS A 41 15.58 12.99 1.69
N TYR A 42 14.61 12.38 0.98
CA TYR A 42 13.20 12.41 1.38
C TYR A 42 12.95 11.59 2.65
N LYS A 43 13.61 10.44 2.79
CA LYS A 43 13.54 9.63 4.00
C LYS A 43 14.00 10.41 5.23
N LEU A 44 15.19 11.02 5.19
CA LEU A 44 15.71 11.83 6.30
C LEU A 44 14.80 13.03 6.60
N LYS A 45 14.29 13.70 5.56
CA LYS A 45 13.35 14.81 5.73
C LYS A 45 12.09 14.36 6.47
N THR A 46 11.47 13.28 6.03
CA THR A 46 10.23 12.77 6.65
C THR A 46 10.47 12.17 8.03
N GLU A 47 11.64 11.58 8.30
CA GLU A 47 12.02 11.18 9.66
C GLU A 47 12.08 12.37 10.62
N GLN A 48 12.53 13.53 10.15
CA GLN A 48 12.54 14.78 10.91
C GLN A 48 11.12 15.39 11.06
N GLU A 49 10.27 15.27 10.05
CA GLU A 49 8.89 15.78 10.05
C GLU A 49 7.92 14.86 10.84
N PHE A 50 8.26 13.58 11.02
CA PHE A 50 7.36 12.56 11.59
C PHE A 50 6.89 12.87 13.03
N PRO A 51 7.71 13.37 13.96
CA PRO A 51 7.23 13.74 15.29
C PRO A 51 6.17 14.86 15.27
N GLU A 52 6.34 15.87 14.42
CA GLU A 52 5.38 16.96 14.30
C GLU A 52 4.10 16.49 13.58
N PHE A 53 4.21 15.62 12.57
CA PHE A 53 3.06 14.95 11.96
C PHE A 53 2.26 14.17 13.02
N THR A 54 2.94 13.32 13.81
CA THR A 54 2.31 12.52 14.86
C THR A 54 1.60 13.40 15.88
N LYS A 55 2.24 14.50 16.29
CA LYS A 55 1.65 15.47 17.23
C LYS A 55 0.38 16.13 16.66
N ARG A 56 0.43 16.62 15.41
CA ARG A 56 -0.75 17.22 14.76
C ARG A 56 -1.89 16.21 14.64
N TYR A 57 -1.59 14.97 14.27
CA TYR A 57 -2.58 13.91 14.17
C TYR A 57 -3.23 13.58 15.51
N LEU A 58 -2.42 13.35 16.56
CA LEU A 58 -2.91 13.06 17.91
C LEU A 58 -3.79 14.18 18.46
N LEU A 59 -3.39 15.45 18.27
CA LEU A 59 -4.18 16.59 18.73
C LEU A 59 -5.54 16.64 18.03
N SER A 60 -5.57 16.49 16.70
CA SER A 60 -6.82 16.49 15.94
C SER A 60 -7.73 15.31 16.33
N LEU A 61 -7.14 14.12 16.54
CA LEU A 61 -7.90 12.92 16.92
C LEU A 61 -8.45 13.03 18.33
N HIS A 62 -7.67 13.53 19.28
CA HIS A 62 -8.12 13.76 20.64
C HIS A 62 -9.26 14.79 20.68
N GLU A 63 -9.11 15.91 19.98
CA GLU A 63 -10.10 16.98 19.93
C GLU A 63 -11.45 16.48 19.38
N ILE A 64 -11.45 15.76 18.26
CA ILE A 64 -12.68 15.26 17.65
C ILE A 64 -13.37 14.18 18.50
N ILE A 65 -12.61 13.29 19.16
CA ILE A 65 -13.17 12.26 20.04
C ILE A 65 -13.79 12.91 21.27
N VAL A 66 -13.09 13.86 21.91
CA VAL A 66 -13.56 14.51 23.15
C VAL A 66 -14.81 15.35 22.87
N SER A 67 -14.84 16.08 21.76
CA SER A 67 -15.93 17.00 21.41
C SER A 67 -17.19 16.29 20.88
N ASP A 68 -17.13 15.03 20.48
CA ASP A 68 -18.31 14.33 19.96
C ASP A 68 -19.31 14.02 21.09
N PRO A 69 -20.54 14.59 21.05
CA PRO A 69 -21.55 14.33 22.06
C PRO A 69 -22.25 12.97 21.91
N ASN A 70 -22.12 12.32 20.73
CA ASN A 70 -22.84 11.09 20.42
C ASN A 70 -22.01 10.10 19.60
N PRO A 71 -20.97 9.47 20.21
CA PRO A 71 -20.07 8.55 19.53
C PRO A 71 -20.76 7.33 18.91
N SER A 72 -21.88 6.86 19.52
CA SER A 72 -22.68 5.76 18.96
C SER A 72 -23.28 6.13 17.60
N ASN A 73 -23.77 7.37 17.45
CA ASN A 73 -24.31 7.83 16.17
C ASN A 73 -23.21 8.02 15.12
N THR A 74 -22.04 8.50 15.53
CA THR A 74 -20.87 8.63 14.65
C THR A 74 -20.43 7.27 14.13
N LEU A 75 -20.33 6.27 15.00
CA LEU A 75 -20.00 4.90 14.63
C LEU A 75 -21.09 4.28 13.73
N LYS A 76 -22.38 4.50 14.03
CA LYS A 76 -23.48 4.02 13.20
C LYS A 76 -23.42 4.59 11.78
N LYS A 77 -23.20 5.88 11.60
CA LYS A 77 -23.05 6.52 10.29
C LYS A 77 -21.86 5.93 9.52
N PHE A 78 -20.75 5.69 10.20
CA PHE A 78 -19.57 5.06 9.60
C PHE A 78 -19.87 3.64 9.11
N ILE A 79 -20.61 2.84 9.90
CA ILE A 79 -21.05 1.50 9.51
C ILE A 79 -21.98 1.55 8.29
N GLU A 80 -22.95 2.49 8.27
CA GLU A 80 -23.83 2.70 7.13
C GLU A 80 -23.04 3.11 5.86
N GLU A 81 -22.10 4.01 6.02
CA GLU A 81 -21.23 4.45 4.94
C GLU A 81 -20.32 3.34 4.42
N THR A 82 -19.70 2.58 5.31
CA THR A 82 -18.73 1.55 4.94
C THR A 82 -19.39 0.22 4.57
N GLY A 83 -20.61 -0.03 5.03
CA GLY A 83 -21.31 -1.30 4.90
C GLY A 83 -20.68 -2.43 5.74
N SER A 84 -19.84 -2.09 6.74
CA SER A 84 -19.07 -3.05 7.53
C SER A 84 -19.64 -3.18 8.95
N ALA A 85 -20.53 -4.16 9.15
CA ALA A 85 -21.15 -4.43 10.44
C ALA A 85 -20.15 -4.88 11.52
N GLU A 86 -18.95 -5.29 11.14
CA GLU A 86 -17.86 -5.72 12.02
C GLU A 86 -17.39 -4.61 12.98
N PHE A 87 -17.67 -3.34 12.64
CA PHE A 87 -17.39 -2.19 13.50
C PHE A 87 -18.43 -1.98 14.62
N ALA A 88 -19.54 -2.71 14.61
CA ALA A 88 -20.62 -2.48 15.58
C ALA A 88 -20.14 -2.69 17.02
N LEU A 89 -20.57 -1.76 17.89
CA LEU A 89 -20.44 -1.78 19.33
C LEU A 89 -21.77 -1.36 19.93
N ASP A 90 -22.10 -1.86 21.12
CA ASP A 90 -23.23 -1.36 21.88
C ASP A 90 -22.94 0.04 22.48
N ASP A 91 -23.99 0.76 22.87
CA ASP A 91 -23.89 2.15 23.35
C ASP A 91 -23.06 2.27 24.61
N GLN A 92 -23.19 1.32 25.56
CA GLN A 92 -22.43 1.36 26.81
C GLN A 92 -20.95 1.19 26.51
N LYS A 93 -20.59 0.17 25.75
CA LYS A 93 -19.21 -0.10 25.34
C LYS A 93 -18.60 1.06 24.57
N THR A 94 -19.37 1.67 23.66
CA THR A 94 -18.95 2.84 22.90
C THR A 94 -18.58 4.02 23.81
N ASN A 95 -19.41 4.30 24.82
CA ASN A 95 -19.17 5.37 25.78
C ASN A 95 -17.97 5.07 26.70
N ASP A 96 -17.81 3.83 27.15
CA ASP A 96 -16.66 3.41 27.95
C ASP A 96 -15.35 3.55 27.18
N ILE A 97 -15.35 3.15 25.89
CA ILE A 97 -14.19 3.30 25.02
C ILE A 97 -13.90 4.79 24.78
N LYS A 98 -14.90 5.60 24.47
CA LYS A 98 -14.73 7.05 24.33
C LYS A 98 -14.07 7.65 25.55
N SER A 99 -14.60 7.34 26.75
CA SER A 99 -14.03 7.83 28.03
C SER A 99 -12.56 7.44 28.18
N ARG A 100 -12.21 6.21 27.77
CA ARG A 100 -10.81 5.73 27.80
C ARG A 100 -9.95 6.46 26.78
N LEU A 101 -10.40 6.59 25.52
CA LEU A 101 -9.66 7.26 24.42
C LEU A 101 -9.55 8.78 24.61
N SER A 102 -10.39 9.38 25.47
CA SER A 102 -10.27 10.78 25.86
C SER A 102 -9.04 11.05 26.74
N LYS A 103 -8.32 10.01 27.17
CA LYS A 103 -7.04 10.14 27.90
C LYS A 103 -5.91 10.18 26.88
N PRO A 104 -5.15 11.30 26.80
CA PRO A 104 -4.14 11.51 25.77
C PRO A 104 -3.07 10.40 25.69
N GLU A 105 -2.67 9.86 26.84
CA GLU A 105 -1.66 8.80 26.93
C GLU A 105 -2.15 7.48 26.34
N ILE A 106 -3.43 7.15 26.49
CA ILE A 106 -4.03 5.94 25.93
C ILE A 106 -4.17 6.11 24.41
N LEU A 107 -4.68 7.25 23.98
CA LEU A 107 -4.82 7.54 22.55
C LEU A 107 -3.45 7.52 21.86
N ALA A 108 -2.42 8.10 22.47
CA ALA A 108 -1.06 8.09 21.92
C ALA A 108 -0.50 6.67 21.78
N ASP A 109 -0.76 5.78 22.74
CA ASP A 109 -0.35 4.37 22.66
C ASP A 109 -1.06 3.67 21.47
N ARG A 110 -2.36 3.89 21.29
CA ARG A 110 -3.13 3.26 20.18
C ARG A 110 -2.64 3.72 18.81
N VAL A 111 -2.51 5.03 18.64
CA VAL A 111 -1.99 5.62 17.39
C VAL A 111 -0.55 5.18 17.13
N GLY A 112 0.30 5.20 18.16
CA GLY A 112 1.71 4.83 18.01
C GLY A 112 1.93 3.39 17.56
N ARG A 113 1.03 2.47 17.91
CA ARG A 113 1.12 1.06 17.48
C ARG A 113 0.95 0.90 15.97
N ILE A 114 0.08 1.69 15.35
CA ILE A 114 -0.19 1.64 13.91
C ILE A 114 0.86 2.47 13.15
N LEU A 115 1.09 3.72 13.57
CA LEU A 115 2.06 4.63 12.93
C LEU A 115 3.48 4.08 12.86
N ASN A 116 3.82 3.14 13.74
CA ASN A 116 5.12 2.48 13.72
C ASN A 116 5.25 1.42 12.62
N SER A 117 4.19 1.16 11.85
CA SER A 117 4.27 0.21 10.74
C SER A 117 5.31 0.64 9.69
N ASN A 118 5.96 -0.34 9.08
CA ASN A 118 6.91 -0.07 8.01
C ASN A 118 6.23 0.57 6.80
N PHE A 119 4.95 0.25 6.58
CA PHE A 119 4.19 0.77 5.45
C PHE A 119 4.01 2.29 5.56
N VAL A 120 3.61 2.80 6.72
CA VAL A 120 3.50 4.25 6.99
C VAL A 120 4.86 4.93 6.78
N LYS A 121 5.93 4.37 7.35
CA LYS A 121 7.28 4.95 7.23
C LYS A 121 7.84 4.96 5.81
N MET A 122 7.41 4.02 4.96
CA MET A 122 7.85 3.96 3.55
C MET A 122 7.03 4.86 2.63
N THR A 123 5.75 5.04 2.91
CA THR A 123 4.87 5.87 2.06
C THR A 123 5.08 7.36 2.26
N PHE A 124 5.44 7.80 3.45
CA PHE A 124 5.68 9.23 3.73
C PHE A 124 6.75 9.87 2.82
N PRO A 125 7.97 9.29 2.67
CA PRO A 125 8.95 9.79 1.70
C PRO A 125 8.44 9.80 0.26
N VAL A 126 7.62 8.81 -0.12
CA VAL A 126 7.08 8.71 -1.48
C VAL A 126 6.11 9.84 -1.75
N PHE A 127 5.15 10.09 -0.87
CA PHE A 127 4.18 11.17 -1.06
C PHE A 127 4.84 12.55 -1.01
N THR A 128 5.81 12.73 -0.10
CA THR A 128 6.60 13.96 -0.05
C THR A 128 7.37 14.20 -1.34
N ALA A 129 8.02 13.17 -1.89
CA ALA A 129 8.75 13.28 -3.15
C ALA A 129 7.83 13.59 -4.33
N LEU A 130 6.68 12.92 -4.42
CA LEU A 130 5.70 13.18 -5.50
C LEU A 130 5.18 14.62 -5.45
N PHE A 131 4.82 15.10 -4.25
CA PHE A 131 4.31 16.46 -4.07
C PHE A 131 5.36 17.51 -4.43
N GLU A 132 6.57 17.39 -3.88
CA GLU A 132 7.64 18.34 -4.15
C GLU A 132 8.10 18.27 -5.60
N GLY A 133 8.18 17.07 -6.19
CA GLY A 133 8.48 16.92 -7.61
C GLY A 133 7.46 17.59 -8.52
N ALA A 134 6.17 17.54 -8.17
CA ALA A 134 5.11 18.25 -8.88
C ALA A 134 5.25 19.78 -8.71
N SER A 135 5.42 20.25 -7.47
CA SER A 135 5.59 21.67 -7.16
C SER A 135 6.80 22.27 -7.91
N ASP A 136 7.94 21.59 -7.89
CA ASP A 136 9.15 22.02 -8.59
C ASP A 136 8.95 22.05 -10.12
N TYR A 137 8.28 21.03 -10.67
CA TYR A 137 8.01 20.95 -12.11
C TYR A 137 7.06 22.05 -12.59
N LEU A 138 5.97 22.27 -11.83
CA LEU A 138 4.93 23.27 -12.16
C LEU A 138 5.38 24.69 -11.78
N LYS A 139 6.48 24.83 -11.03
CA LYS A 139 6.92 26.10 -10.45
C LYS A 139 5.87 26.76 -9.58
N GLU A 140 5.09 25.94 -8.90
CA GLU A 140 4.04 26.40 -7.98
C GLU A 140 4.60 26.51 -6.57
N ASN A 141 4.42 27.67 -5.95
CA ASN A 141 4.76 27.87 -4.54
C ASN A 141 3.56 27.57 -3.66
N VAL A 142 3.38 26.29 -3.32
CA VAL A 142 2.28 25.85 -2.45
C VAL A 142 2.62 26.15 -1.00
N PRO A 143 1.71 26.77 -0.22
CA PRO A 143 1.91 27.00 1.20
C PRO A 143 2.25 25.70 1.94
N LEU A 144 3.20 25.77 2.86
CA LEU A 144 3.64 24.61 3.64
C LEU A 144 2.49 23.94 4.40
N GLU A 145 1.52 24.72 4.86
CA GLU A 145 0.32 24.23 5.54
C GLU A 145 -0.54 23.36 4.61
N THR A 146 -0.81 23.82 3.39
CA THR A 146 -1.56 23.07 2.37
C THR A 146 -0.83 21.78 1.99
N ARG A 147 0.50 21.86 1.75
CA ARG A 147 1.34 20.68 1.51
C ARG A 147 1.18 19.66 2.64
N ASN A 148 1.40 20.11 3.88
CA ASN A 148 1.32 19.23 5.03
C ASN A 148 -0.09 18.64 5.20
N SER A 149 -1.14 19.43 4.99
CA SER A 149 -2.52 18.94 5.09
C SER A 149 -2.82 17.82 4.10
N ILE A 150 -2.44 17.98 2.82
CA ILE A 150 -2.68 16.94 1.81
C ILE A 150 -1.88 15.66 2.14
N ILE A 151 -0.60 15.80 2.44
CA ILE A 151 0.26 14.65 2.77
C ILE A 151 -0.20 13.99 4.07
N ASP A 152 -0.41 14.76 5.15
CA ASP A 152 -0.89 14.25 6.43
C ASP A 152 -2.21 13.50 6.28
N GLY A 153 -3.16 14.04 5.49
CA GLY A 153 -4.45 13.40 5.25
C GLY A 153 -4.32 12.02 4.61
N HIS A 154 -3.44 11.88 3.60
CA HIS A 154 -3.18 10.58 2.99
C HIS A 154 -2.42 9.63 3.93
N MET A 155 -1.49 10.14 4.73
CA MET A 155 -0.78 9.33 5.73
C MET A 155 -1.74 8.81 6.81
N ILE A 156 -2.70 9.63 7.26
CA ILE A 156 -3.74 9.25 8.21
C ILE A 156 -4.69 8.21 7.60
N ALA A 157 -5.05 8.35 6.33
CA ALA A 157 -5.87 7.36 5.62
C ALA A 157 -5.15 6.00 5.48
N ILE A 158 -3.82 6.00 5.30
CA ILE A 158 -3.00 4.79 5.30
C ILE A 158 -2.95 4.16 6.69
N ASP A 159 -2.81 4.98 7.74
CA ASP A 159 -2.87 4.51 9.13
C ASP A 159 -4.19 3.79 9.44
N LEU A 160 -5.30 4.31 8.91
CA LEU A 160 -6.62 3.68 9.02
C LEU A 160 -6.71 2.33 8.29
N SER A 161 -5.96 2.13 7.20
CA SER A 161 -6.11 0.95 6.36
C SER A 161 -5.77 -0.36 7.08
N GLU A 162 -4.80 -0.36 7.99
CA GLU A 162 -4.39 -1.53 8.74
C GLU A 162 -5.47 -2.01 9.74
N PRO A 163 -5.98 -1.17 10.67
CA PRO A 163 -7.04 -1.61 11.55
C PRO A 163 -8.33 -1.97 10.80
N MET A 164 -8.65 -1.27 9.71
CA MET A 164 -9.82 -1.62 8.90
C MET A 164 -9.71 -3.01 8.29
N ASP A 165 -8.57 -3.35 7.69
CA ASP A 165 -8.32 -4.67 7.09
C ASP A 165 -8.52 -5.76 8.15
N ARG A 166 -7.89 -5.61 9.31
CA ARG A 166 -7.98 -6.59 10.41
C ARG A 166 -9.37 -6.72 11.02
N ILE A 167 -10.11 -5.59 11.19
CA ILE A 167 -11.48 -5.62 11.73
C ILE A 167 -12.42 -6.34 10.76
N VAL A 168 -12.35 -6.03 9.46
CA VAL A 168 -13.16 -6.66 8.43
C VAL A 168 -12.79 -8.13 8.25
N ASP A 169 -11.51 -8.46 8.39
CA ASP A 169 -10.99 -9.81 8.32
C ASP A 169 -11.28 -10.65 9.57
N ARG A 170 -11.79 -10.01 10.65
CA ARG A 170 -12.09 -10.63 11.94
C ARG A 170 -10.87 -11.30 12.58
N ASP A 171 -9.71 -10.68 12.43
CA ASP A 171 -8.49 -11.16 13.07
C ASP A 171 -8.63 -11.05 14.59
N GLU A 172 -8.59 -12.19 15.29
CA GLU A 172 -8.81 -12.25 16.77
C GLU A 172 -7.61 -11.73 17.57
N ASP A 173 -6.45 -11.62 16.96
CA ASP A 173 -5.18 -11.29 17.61
C ASP A 173 -4.93 -9.79 17.84
N ILE A 174 -5.93 -8.93 17.57
CA ILE A 174 -5.75 -7.48 17.74
C ILE A 174 -6.03 -7.09 19.18
N GLU A 175 -4.96 -6.76 19.87
CA GLU A 175 -5.06 -6.06 21.14
C GLU A 175 -5.77 -4.72 20.93
N TYR A 176 -6.79 -4.43 21.74
CA TYR A 176 -7.58 -3.18 21.66
C TYR A 176 -8.46 -3.03 20.39
N LEU A 177 -8.92 -4.12 19.80
CA LEU A 177 -9.76 -4.12 18.60
C LEU A 177 -10.94 -3.12 18.68
N ASP A 178 -11.61 -3.06 19.82
CA ASP A 178 -12.78 -2.19 19.99
C ASP A 178 -12.40 -0.71 20.08
N ASP A 179 -11.19 -0.38 20.56
CA ASP A 179 -10.65 0.99 20.51
C ASP A 179 -10.51 1.44 19.05
N TYR A 180 -9.95 0.57 18.19
CA TYR A 180 -9.79 0.85 16.77
C TYR A 180 -11.13 0.93 16.02
N LYS A 181 -12.15 0.14 16.43
CA LYS A 181 -13.50 0.27 15.86
C LYS A 181 -14.05 1.68 16.06
N LEU A 182 -13.93 2.22 17.29
CA LEU A 182 -14.41 3.55 17.59
C LEU A 182 -13.51 4.65 17.02
N MET A 183 -12.20 4.44 16.92
CA MET A 183 -11.27 5.42 16.33
C MET A 183 -11.46 5.60 14.83
N SER A 184 -11.83 4.54 14.10
CA SER A 184 -11.87 4.51 12.63
C SER A 184 -12.71 5.63 12.00
N PRO A 185 -13.95 5.93 12.43
CA PRO A 185 -14.72 7.04 11.90
C PRO A 185 -14.04 8.41 12.08
N TYR A 186 -13.40 8.63 13.23
CA TYR A 186 -12.72 9.88 13.51
C TYR A 186 -11.43 10.04 12.69
N ILE A 187 -10.69 8.94 12.52
CA ILE A 187 -9.49 8.92 11.68
C ILE A 187 -9.85 9.26 10.23
N LEU A 188 -10.93 8.67 9.70
CA LEU A 188 -11.41 8.96 8.35
C LEU A 188 -11.83 10.43 8.21
N GLU A 189 -12.54 10.96 9.19
CA GLU A 189 -13.01 12.35 9.18
C GLU A 189 -11.83 13.34 9.20
N ILE A 190 -10.79 13.09 10.00
CA ILE A 190 -9.58 13.92 10.01
C ILE A 190 -8.85 13.84 8.66
N ALA A 191 -8.75 12.64 8.07
CA ALA A 191 -8.15 12.51 6.74
C ALA A 191 -8.89 13.35 5.71
N ARG A 192 -10.23 13.33 5.71
CA ARG A 192 -11.09 14.16 4.85
C ARG A 192 -10.87 15.65 5.05
N GLN A 193 -10.92 16.11 6.30
CA GLN A 193 -10.72 17.52 6.64
C GLN A 193 -9.36 18.03 6.18
N LYS A 194 -8.31 17.24 6.36
CA LYS A 194 -6.97 17.60 5.89
C LYS A 194 -6.85 17.60 4.38
N ILE A 195 -7.36 16.59 3.71
CA ILE A 195 -7.32 16.47 2.25
C ILE A 195 -8.16 17.57 1.58
N SER A 196 -9.28 17.98 2.18
CA SER A 196 -10.14 19.04 1.66
C SER A 196 -9.44 20.41 1.56
N GLN A 197 -8.36 20.64 2.33
CA GLN A 197 -7.54 21.84 2.21
C GLN A 197 -6.84 21.97 0.85
N GLY A 198 -6.74 20.88 0.10
CA GLY A 198 -6.28 20.87 -1.27
C GLY A 198 -7.35 21.24 -2.31
N GLY A 199 -8.61 21.39 -1.88
CA GLY A 199 -9.77 21.73 -2.73
C GLY A 199 -10.65 20.52 -3.09
N ASP A 200 -11.82 20.82 -3.64
CA ASP A 200 -12.90 19.83 -3.89
C ASP A 200 -12.48 18.69 -4.82
N SER A 201 -11.66 18.97 -5.83
CA SER A 201 -11.20 17.93 -6.77
C SER A 201 -10.26 16.91 -6.12
N ILE A 202 -9.43 17.35 -5.17
CA ILE A 202 -8.53 16.52 -4.39
C ILE A 202 -9.33 15.67 -3.40
N LEU A 203 -10.29 16.28 -2.70
CA LEU A 203 -11.19 15.55 -1.81
C LEU A 203 -12.01 14.52 -2.59
N LYS A 204 -12.59 14.89 -3.73
CA LYS A 204 -13.35 13.97 -4.57
C LYS A 204 -12.51 12.77 -5.01
N ALA A 205 -11.28 13.00 -5.45
CA ALA A 205 -10.39 11.90 -5.84
C ALA A 205 -10.09 10.96 -4.67
N PHE A 206 -9.96 11.48 -3.45
CA PHE A 206 -9.81 10.68 -2.24
C PHE A 206 -11.06 9.85 -1.97
N GLU A 207 -12.26 10.43 -2.03
CA GLU A 207 -13.52 9.71 -1.80
C GLU A 207 -13.74 8.58 -2.82
N ASP A 208 -13.47 8.86 -4.10
CA ASP A 208 -13.55 7.85 -5.16
C ASP A 208 -12.55 6.69 -4.88
N GLY A 209 -11.32 7.01 -4.46
CA GLY A 209 -10.30 6.03 -4.08
C GLY A 209 -10.69 5.23 -2.83
N PHE A 210 -11.18 5.89 -1.79
CA PHE A 210 -11.66 5.23 -0.58
C PHE A 210 -12.81 4.25 -0.87
N LYS A 211 -13.76 4.65 -1.72
CA LYS A 211 -14.84 3.78 -2.18
C LYS A 211 -14.30 2.55 -2.92
N ASP A 212 -13.35 2.72 -3.84
CA ASP A 212 -12.75 1.61 -4.58
C ASP A 212 -11.95 0.67 -3.67
N ALA A 213 -11.21 1.21 -2.70
CA ALA A 213 -10.48 0.40 -1.71
C ALA A 213 -11.44 -0.46 -0.89
N ARG A 214 -12.56 0.10 -0.45
CA ARG A 214 -13.63 -0.63 0.27
C ARG A 214 -14.24 -1.75 -0.56
N ILE A 215 -14.52 -1.50 -1.84
CA ILE A 215 -15.02 -2.55 -2.74
C ILE A 215 -14.02 -3.69 -2.81
N GLY A 216 -12.73 -3.40 -2.94
CA GLY A 216 -11.66 -4.39 -2.94
C GLY A 216 -11.64 -5.20 -1.63
N GLN A 217 -11.70 -4.52 -0.48
CA GLN A 217 -11.70 -5.17 0.84
C GLN A 217 -12.96 -6.02 1.08
N TYR A 218 -14.13 -5.55 0.65
CA TYR A 218 -15.37 -6.32 0.76
C TYR A 218 -15.29 -7.64 -0.04
N ILE A 219 -14.77 -7.60 -1.27
CA ILE A 219 -14.61 -8.80 -2.09
C ILE A 219 -13.55 -9.73 -1.49
N ASP A 220 -12.44 -9.19 -0.99
CA ASP A 220 -11.40 -9.95 -0.28
C ASP A 220 -12.02 -10.76 0.88
N SER A 221 -12.71 -10.10 1.80
CA SER A 221 -13.37 -10.74 2.94
C SER A 221 -14.42 -11.78 2.51
N LYS A 222 -15.21 -11.50 1.46
CA LYS A 222 -16.20 -12.44 0.95
C LYS A 222 -15.56 -13.72 0.40
N LEU A 223 -14.44 -13.61 -0.29
CA LEU A 223 -13.73 -14.75 -0.89
C LEU A 223 -13.01 -15.61 0.13
N LYS A 224 -12.65 -15.08 1.31
CA LYS A 224 -12.12 -15.88 2.43
C LYS A 224 -13.03 -17.05 2.77
N ASN A 225 -14.35 -16.82 2.73
CA ASN A 225 -15.37 -17.80 3.07
C ASN A 225 -15.84 -18.65 1.87
N LYS A 226 -15.40 -18.30 0.64
CA LYS A 226 -15.80 -18.96 -0.61
C LYS A 226 -14.62 -19.05 -1.60
N PRO A 227 -13.55 -19.77 -1.25
CA PRO A 227 -12.35 -19.83 -2.07
C PRO A 227 -12.60 -20.45 -3.46
N GLU A 228 -13.66 -21.26 -3.61
CA GLU A 228 -14.10 -21.81 -4.90
C GLU A 228 -14.61 -20.75 -5.88
N SER A 229 -14.96 -19.56 -5.37
CA SER A 229 -15.43 -18.42 -6.19
C SER A 229 -14.30 -17.50 -6.66
N ILE A 230 -13.03 -17.84 -6.39
CA ILE A 230 -11.89 -17.04 -6.82
C ILE A 230 -11.75 -17.14 -8.34
N SER A 231 -11.81 -15.99 -9.01
CA SER A 231 -11.66 -15.82 -10.46
C SER A 231 -10.70 -14.66 -10.77
N ASP A 232 -10.25 -14.54 -12.01
CA ASP A 232 -9.41 -13.40 -12.42
C ASP A 232 -10.11 -12.06 -12.16
N GLU A 233 -11.40 -11.95 -12.46
CA GLU A 233 -12.22 -10.76 -12.21
C GLU A 233 -12.32 -10.43 -10.71
N SER A 234 -12.58 -11.43 -9.87
CA SER A 234 -12.65 -11.22 -8.42
C SER A 234 -11.29 -10.84 -7.84
N MET A 235 -10.18 -11.41 -8.33
CA MET A 235 -8.83 -11.03 -7.93
C MET A 235 -8.48 -9.60 -8.35
N ILE A 236 -8.81 -9.19 -9.58
CA ILE A 236 -8.65 -7.80 -10.04
C ILE A 236 -9.45 -6.86 -9.15
N THR A 237 -10.65 -7.26 -8.72
CA THR A 237 -11.49 -6.45 -7.82
C THR A 237 -10.90 -6.37 -6.42
N CYS A 238 -10.38 -7.46 -5.85
CA CYS A 238 -9.66 -7.43 -4.57
C CYS A 238 -8.47 -6.47 -4.61
N TYR A 239 -7.74 -6.45 -5.72
CA TYR A 239 -6.56 -5.60 -5.90
C TYR A 239 -6.89 -4.10 -6.02
N LYS A 240 -8.18 -3.73 -6.16
CA LYS A 240 -8.60 -2.33 -6.06
C LYS A 240 -8.16 -1.68 -4.75
N LYS A 241 -8.05 -2.42 -3.64
CA LYS A 241 -7.56 -1.89 -2.37
C LYS A 241 -6.13 -1.33 -2.48
N TYR A 242 -5.21 -2.07 -3.07
CA TYR A 242 -3.83 -1.61 -3.29
C TYR A 242 -3.75 -0.50 -4.34
N ARG A 243 -4.49 -0.68 -5.44
CA ARG A 243 -4.56 0.26 -6.55
C ARG A 243 -5.10 1.61 -6.13
N ALA A 244 -6.21 1.62 -5.36
CA ALA A 244 -6.91 2.83 -5.00
C ALA A 244 -6.13 3.66 -3.99
N VAL A 245 -5.56 3.04 -2.95
CA VAL A 245 -4.80 3.74 -1.90
C VAL A 245 -3.61 4.49 -2.51
N MET A 246 -2.78 3.80 -3.28
CA MET A 246 -1.59 4.42 -3.88
C MET A 246 -1.94 5.34 -5.06
N GLY A 247 -2.92 4.95 -5.87
CA GLY A 247 -3.33 5.71 -7.05
C GLY A 247 -3.97 7.06 -6.69
N CYS A 248 -4.88 7.09 -5.71
CA CYS A 248 -5.51 8.35 -5.31
C CYS A 248 -4.51 9.29 -4.61
N ALA A 249 -3.63 8.74 -3.77
CA ALA A 249 -2.56 9.52 -3.16
C ALA A 249 -1.64 10.11 -4.24
N GLY A 250 -1.17 9.30 -5.19
CA GLY A 250 -0.37 9.80 -6.31
C GLY A 250 -1.08 10.92 -7.08
N ARG A 251 -2.36 10.73 -7.43
CA ARG A 251 -3.17 11.75 -8.10
C ARG A 251 -3.19 13.07 -7.33
N ASN A 252 -3.41 13.01 -6.03
CA ASN A 252 -3.57 14.19 -5.19
C ASN A 252 -2.24 14.93 -4.95
N MET A 253 -1.09 14.24 -5.09
CA MET A 253 0.23 14.89 -5.02
C MET A 253 0.56 15.73 -6.28
N ALA A 254 -0.26 15.70 -7.32
CA ALA A 254 -0.04 16.44 -8.58
C ALA A 254 -0.65 17.86 -8.60
N LEU A 255 -1.05 18.41 -7.46
CA LEU A 255 -1.49 19.82 -7.30
C LEU A 255 -2.63 20.23 -8.26
N ASN A 256 -3.60 19.36 -8.49
CA ASN A 256 -4.71 19.58 -9.45
C ASN A 256 -4.28 19.73 -10.93
N HIS A 257 -3.00 19.54 -11.27
CA HIS A 257 -2.54 19.57 -12.64
C HIS A 257 -2.94 18.27 -13.35
N ARG A 258 -4.06 18.29 -14.06
CA ARG A 258 -4.73 17.10 -14.60
C ARG A 258 -3.80 16.13 -15.36
N PRO A 259 -2.97 16.56 -16.33
CA PRO A 259 -2.08 15.64 -17.04
C PRO A 259 -1.10 14.91 -16.10
N LEU A 260 -0.52 15.61 -15.13
CA LEU A 260 0.39 15.04 -14.15
C LEU A 260 -0.36 14.12 -13.16
N ALA A 261 -1.56 14.52 -12.76
CA ALA A 261 -2.43 13.74 -11.88
C ALA A 261 -2.80 12.38 -12.49
N ASP A 262 -3.10 12.33 -13.78
CA ASP A 262 -3.44 11.09 -14.49
C ASP A 262 -2.21 10.17 -14.61
N ILE A 263 -1.03 10.72 -14.88
CA ILE A 263 0.23 9.96 -14.93
C ILE A 263 0.59 9.41 -13.53
N TYR A 264 0.54 10.24 -12.50
CA TYR A 264 0.82 9.85 -11.12
C TYR A 264 -0.18 8.80 -10.63
N HIS A 265 -1.48 9.01 -10.91
CA HIS A 265 -2.51 8.04 -10.58
C HIS A 265 -2.21 6.67 -11.16
N LEU A 266 -1.97 6.61 -12.47
CA LEU A 266 -1.73 5.34 -13.15
C LEU A 266 -0.44 4.67 -12.67
N GLY A 267 0.66 5.42 -12.57
CA GLY A 267 1.95 4.90 -12.11
C GLY A 267 1.88 4.37 -10.68
N MET A 268 1.31 5.16 -9.77
CA MET A 268 1.23 4.76 -8.36
C MET A 268 0.18 3.67 -8.10
N ALA A 269 -0.93 3.64 -8.84
CA ALA A 269 -1.88 2.55 -8.79
C ALA A 269 -1.22 1.20 -9.13
N ARG A 270 -0.44 1.17 -10.20
CA ARG A 270 0.32 -0.03 -10.59
C ARG A 270 1.44 -0.38 -9.62
N ALA A 271 2.08 0.63 -9.01
CA ALA A 271 3.04 0.40 -7.93
C ALA A 271 2.38 -0.30 -6.72
N GLY A 272 1.19 0.14 -6.32
CA GLY A 272 0.41 -0.49 -5.26
C GLY A 272 0.08 -1.95 -5.56
N GLU A 273 -0.40 -2.25 -6.77
CA GLU A 273 -0.69 -3.62 -7.21
C GLU A 273 0.58 -4.49 -7.23
N CYS A 274 1.72 -3.91 -7.63
CA CYS A 274 3.01 -4.60 -7.61
C CYS A 274 3.47 -4.94 -6.18
N VAL A 275 3.35 -4.00 -5.24
CA VAL A 275 3.64 -4.22 -3.81
C VAL A 275 2.69 -5.28 -3.24
N GLY A 276 1.41 -5.26 -3.59
CA GLY A 276 0.44 -6.27 -3.16
C GLY A 276 0.87 -7.70 -3.47
N CYS A 277 1.42 -7.95 -4.67
CA CYS A 277 1.97 -9.26 -5.02
C CYS A 277 3.13 -9.67 -4.08
N GLY A 278 4.01 -8.73 -3.73
CA GLY A 278 5.12 -9.00 -2.81
C GLY A 278 4.65 -9.29 -1.38
N ASN A 279 3.67 -8.53 -0.90
CA ASN A 279 3.06 -8.75 0.41
C ASN A 279 2.44 -10.14 0.53
N GLU A 280 1.73 -10.61 -0.48
CA GLU A 280 1.13 -11.96 -0.48
C GLU A 280 2.19 -13.07 -0.37
N ILE A 281 3.36 -12.87 -0.98
CA ILE A 281 4.49 -13.83 -0.87
C ILE A 281 5.13 -13.73 0.52
N GLU A 282 5.36 -12.52 1.02
CA GLU A 282 5.88 -12.26 2.37
C GLU A 282 4.98 -12.86 3.44
N ASP A 283 3.67 -12.61 3.35
CA ASP A 283 2.66 -13.12 4.28
C ASP A 283 2.61 -14.64 4.28
N ALA A 284 2.70 -15.27 3.11
CA ALA A 284 2.75 -16.73 3.03
C ALA A 284 3.95 -17.29 3.81
N ILE A 285 5.12 -16.64 3.74
CA ILE A 285 6.32 -17.06 4.47
C ILE A 285 6.17 -16.83 5.97
N LYS A 286 5.64 -15.66 6.37
CA LYS A 286 5.50 -15.27 7.78
C LYS A 286 4.45 -16.09 8.50
N ASN A 287 3.31 -16.32 7.83
CA ASN A 287 2.17 -17.02 8.42
C ASN A 287 2.22 -18.54 8.21
N GLY A 288 3.15 -19.04 7.40
CA GLY A 288 3.24 -20.45 7.06
C GLY A 288 2.03 -20.99 6.28
N SER A 289 1.25 -20.09 5.64
CA SER A 289 0.06 -20.43 4.87
C SER A 289 -0.17 -19.44 3.74
N ILE A 290 -0.77 -19.90 2.64
CA ILE A 290 -1.14 -19.03 1.53
C ILE A 290 -2.44 -18.30 1.88
N LYS A 291 -2.43 -16.97 1.79
CA LYS A 291 -3.62 -16.12 2.07
C LYS A 291 -4.75 -16.45 1.09
N ILE A 292 -5.98 -16.39 1.57
CA ILE A 292 -7.21 -16.52 0.80
C ILE A 292 -7.96 -15.19 0.87
N PRO A 293 -8.28 -14.52 -0.24
CA PRO A 293 -7.76 -14.77 -1.60
C PRO A 293 -6.33 -14.22 -1.78
N SER A 294 -5.62 -14.73 -2.78
CA SER A 294 -4.33 -14.18 -3.22
C SER A 294 -3.99 -14.65 -4.63
N TRP A 295 -3.12 -13.90 -5.35
CA TRP A 295 -2.63 -14.35 -6.66
C TRP A 295 -1.88 -15.68 -6.59
N PRO A 296 -1.00 -15.96 -5.58
CA PRO A 296 -0.39 -17.26 -5.43
C PRO A 296 -1.42 -18.39 -5.36
N LEU A 297 -2.50 -18.22 -4.59
CA LEU A 297 -3.55 -19.22 -4.47
C LEU A 297 -4.32 -19.39 -5.79
N TYR A 298 -4.78 -18.28 -6.38
CA TYR A 298 -5.53 -18.29 -7.64
C TYR A 298 -4.79 -19.04 -8.75
N TYR A 299 -3.51 -18.69 -8.96
CA TYR A 299 -2.72 -19.37 -9.98
C TYR A 299 -2.41 -20.83 -9.61
N SER A 300 -2.16 -21.12 -8.34
CA SER A 300 -1.92 -22.50 -7.88
C SER A 300 -3.13 -23.41 -8.13
N LEU A 301 -4.33 -22.90 -7.88
CA LEU A 301 -5.59 -23.62 -8.18
C LEU A 301 -5.75 -23.88 -9.68
N ASN A 302 -5.47 -22.87 -10.49
CA ASN A 302 -5.66 -22.99 -11.96
C ASN A 302 -4.67 -23.96 -12.63
N VAL A 303 -3.44 -24.04 -12.12
CA VAL A 303 -2.39 -24.89 -12.72
C VAL A 303 -2.15 -26.19 -11.96
N GLY A 304 -2.71 -26.34 -10.76
CA GLY A 304 -2.51 -27.53 -9.91
C GLY A 304 -1.12 -27.68 -9.32
N ASP A 305 -0.34 -26.58 -9.25
CA ASP A 305 1.06 -26.57 -8.80
C ASP A 305 1.34 -25.25 -8.04
N ILE A 306 1.74 -25.38 -6.76
CA ILE A 306 2.00 -24.21 -5.90
C ILE A 306 3.21 -23.41 -6.37
N LYS A 307 4.32 -24.08 -6.68
CA LYS A 307 5.52 -23.40 -7.15
C LYS A 307 5.22 -22.58 -8.40
N LYS A 308 4.48 -23.18 -9.33
CA LYS A 308 4.05 -22.52 -10.56
C LYS A 308 3.12 -21.33 -10.29
N GLY A 309 2.25 -21.47 -9.29
CA GLY A 309 1.37 -20.36 -8.83
C GLY A 309 2.17 -19.14 -8.38
N PHE A 310 3.20 -19.35 -7.55
CA PHE A 310 4.09 -18.25 -7.13
C PHE A 310 4.93 -17.69 -8.29
N GLU A 311 5.42 -18.51 -9.22
CA GLU A 311 6.10 -18.04 -10.43
C GLU A 311 5.20 -17.14 -11.30
N LEU A 312 3.92 -17.50 -11.44
CA LEU A 312 2.94 -16.70 -12.18
C LEU A 312 2.61 -15.40 -11.44
N THR A 313 2.57 -15.41 -10.11
CA THR A 313 2.43 -14.20 -9.29
C THR A 313 3.61 -13.25 -9.52
N MET A 314 4.83 -13.74 -9.56
CA MET A 314 6.00 -12.92 -9.89
C MET A 314 5.93 -12.33 -11.30
N LYS A 315 5.42 -13.08 -12.28
CA LYS A 315 5.16 -12.55 -13.63
C LYS A 315 4.10 -11.45 -13.63
N LYS A 316 3.02 -11.63 -12.86
CA LYS A 316 1.96 -10.62 -12.70
C LYS A 316 2.52 -9.34 -12.06
N SER A 317 3.30 -9.47 -10.99
CA SER A 317 4.00 -8.36 -10.35
C SER A 317 4.89 -7.58 -11.34
N LYS A 318 5.63 -8.30 -12.19
CA LYS A 318 6.46 -7.67 -13.22
C LYS A 318 5.62 -6.90 -14.25
N ILE A 319 4.47 -7.42 -14.68
CA ILE A 319 3.54 -6.71 -15.57
C ILE A 319 3.09 -5.40 -14.92
N TYR A 320 2.68 -5.42 -13.65
CA TYR A 320 2.30 -4.19 -12.94
C TYR A 320 3.46 -3.18 -12.86
N SER A 321 4.67 -3.65 -12.59
CA SER A 321 5.86 -2.79 -12.57
C SER A 321 6.17 -2.18 -13.95
N ASP A 322 6.05 -2.96 -15.01
CA ASP A 322 6.31 -2.49 -16.38
C ASP A 322 5.22 -1.49 -16.82
N ASP A 323 3.94 -1.74 -16.52
CA ASP A 323 2.83 -0.80 -16.74
C ASP A 323 3.05 0.53 -16.01
N ALA A 324 3.52 0.48 -14.75
CA ALA A 324 3.85 1.67 -13.98
C ALA A 324 4.98 2.48 -14.64
N LYS A 325 6.04 1.82 -15.10
CA LYS A 325 7.15 2.48 -15.81
C LYS A 325 6.69 3.11 -17.13
N ILE A 326 5.79 2.43 -17.87
CA ILE A 326 5.20 2.99 -19.09
C ILE A 326 4.42 4.26 -18.77
N ALA A 327 3.59 4.26 -17.73
CA ALA A 327 2.86 5.46 -17.31
C ALA A 327 3.82 6.60 -16.96
N LEU A 328 4.84 6.34 -16.15
CA LEU A 328 5.81 7.36 -15.74
C LEU A 328 6.75 7.79 -16.85
N SER A 329 6.94 6.99 -17.92
CA SER A 329 7.72 7.40 -19.08
C SER A 329 7.07 8.53 -19.90
N MET A 330 5.81 8.85 -19.61
CA MET A 330 5.12 10.02 -20.15
C MET A 330 5.56 11.35 -19.47
N LEU A 331 6.25 11.27 -18.33
CA LEU A 331 6.87 12.44 -17.72
C LEU A 331 8.08 12.89 -18.54
N PRO A 332 8.40 14.20 -18.60
CA PRO A 332 9.62 14.70 -19.23
C PRO A 332 10.86 14.05 -18.62
N GLN A 333 11.92 13.90 -19.42
CA GLN A 333 13.19 13.31 -18.92
C GLN A 333 13.83 14.16 -17.80
N GLU A 334 13.59 15.46 -17.84
CA GLU A 334 14.06 16.45 -16.86
C GLU A 334 13.17 16.55 -15.64
N PHE A 335 12.16 15.67 -15.51
CA PHE A 335 11.25 15.72 -14.36
C PHE A 335 12.05 15.59 -13.05
N PRO A 336 11.84 16.48 -12.06
CA PRO A 336 12.76 16.65 -10.92
C PRO A 336 13.04 15.38 -10.12
N ILE A 337 12.05 14.51 -10.00
CA ILE A 337 12.15 13.26 -9.23
C ILE A 337 12.20 11.99 -10.11
N MET A 338 12.50 12.11 -11.40
CA MET A 338 12.59 10.93 -12.26
C MET A 338 13.57 9.86 -11.73
N PRO A 339 14.78 10.21 -11.25
CA PRO A 339 15.67 9.21 -10.66
C PRO A 339 15.11 8.54 -9.40
N PHE A 340 14.33 9.27 -8.59
CA PHE A 340 13.64 8.71 -7.43
C PHE A 340 12.59 7.69 -7.86
N LEU A 341 11.76 8.00 -8.85
CA LEU A 341 10.73 7.10 -9.36
C LEU A 341 11.33 5.81 -9.93
N GLU A 342 12.39 5.92 -10.73
CA GLU A 342 13.12 4.76 -11.23
C GLU A 342 13.68 3.88 -10.10
N PHE A 343 14.22 4.52 -9.05
CA PHE A 343 14.72 3.82 -7.87
C PHE A 343 13.60 3.15 -7.08
N LEU A 344 12.45 3.81 -6.93
CA LEU A 344 11.28 3.26 -6.23
C LEU A 344 10.83 1.94 -6.86
N PHE A 345 10.65 1.91 -8.19
CA PHE A 345 10.24 0.70 -8.89
C PHE A 345 11.28 -0.40 -8.86
N LEU A 346 12.56 -0.02 -8.94
CA LEU A 346 13.65 -0.98 -8.74
C LEU A 346 13.57 -1.62 -7.34
N SER A 347 13.31 -0.80 -6.32
CA SER A 347 13.21 -1.26 -4.93
C SER A 347 12.01 -2.18 -4.70
N ILE A 348 10.85 -1.87 -5.29
CA ILE A 348 9.65 -2.73 -5.23
C ILE A 348 9.94 -4.07 -5.90
N ASN A 349 10.55 -4.09 -7.08
CA ASN A 349 10.90 -5.34 -7.75
C ASN A 349 11.88 -6.18 -6.92
N HIS A 350 12.89 -5.55 -6.32
CA HIS A 350 13.83 -6.26 -5.44
C HIS A 350 13.18 -6.79 -4.17
N TYR A 351 12.22 -6.09 -3.60
CA TYR A 351 11.44 -6.58 -2.48
C TYR A 351 10.68 -7.86 -2.85
N ASN A 352 9.97 -7.86 -3.99
CA ASN A 352 9.23 -9.02 -4.45
C ASN A 352 10.15 -10.21 -4.79
N GLU A 353 11.26 -9.95 -5.47
CA GLU A 353 12.29 -10.96 -5.78
C GLU A 353 12.94 -11.53 -4.51
N TYR A 354 13.19 -10.69 -3.50
CA TYR A 354 13.77 -11.13 -2.24
C TYR A 354 12.87 -12.17 -1.55
N TRP A 355 11.59 -11.88 -1.39
CA TRP A 355 10.67 -12.79 -0.73
C TRP A 355 10.44 -14.08 -1.54
N TYR A 356 10.32 -13.99 -2.85
CA TYR A 356 10.25 -15.17 -3.70
C TYR A 356 11.52 -16.06 -3.58
N ASN A 357 12.69 -15.44 -3.61
CA ASN A 357 13.97 -16.17 -3.46
C ASN A 357 14.11 -16.80 -2.06
N GLU A 358 13.63 -16.12 -1.00
CA GLU A 358 13.58 -16.70 0.34
C GLU A 358 12.69 -17.96 0.39
N MET A 359 11.54 -17.93 -0.28
CA MET A 359 10.67 -19.10 -0.40
C MET A 359 11.35 -20.27 -1.10
N VAL A 360 12.04 -19.99 -2.22
CA VAL A 360 12.83 -20.99 -2.96
C VAL A 360 13.97 -21.54 -2.09
N ARG A 361 14.74 -20.65 -1.46
CA ARG A 361 15.90 -21.01 -0.61
C ARG A 361 15.50 -21.89 0.57
N ARG A 362 14.36 -21.59 1.19
CA ARG A 362 13.83 -22.37 2.34
C ARG A 362 13.08 -23.62 1.90
N ASN A 363 12.90 -23.83 0.59
CA ASN A 363 12.13 -24.95 0.02
C ASN A 363 10.72 -25.08 0.62
N LEU A 364 9.96 -23.97 0.68
CA LEU A 364 8.66 -23.92 1.37
C LEU A 364 7.50 -24.48 0.53
N PHE A 365 7.65 -24.68 -0.77
CA PHE A 365 6.57 -25.16 -1.64
C PHE A 365 5.96 -26.49 -1.20
N PRO A 366 6.76 -27.55 -0.85
CA PRO A 366 6.19 -28.80 -0.36
C PRO A 366 5.44 -28.67 0.97
N TYR A 367 5.82 -27.68 1.79
CA TYR A 367 5.13 -27.37 3.04
C TYR A 367 3.73 -26.79 2.76
N PHE A 368 3.63 -25.84 1.84
CA PHE A 368 2.36 -25.25 1.46
C PHE A 368 1.42 -26.25 0.75
N GLU A 369 1.95 -27.16 -0.05
CA GLU A 369 1.15 -28.25 -0.68
C GLU A 369 0.42 -29.10 0.35
N LYS A 370 1.01 -29.30 1.53
CA LYS A 370 0.42 -30.10 2.61
C LYS A 370 -0.52 -29.30 3.51
N ASN A 371 -0.26 -28.00 3.66
CA ASN A 371 -0.91 -27.17 4.67
C ASN A 371 -1.95 -26.20 4.10
N THR A 372 -2.12 -26.12 2.77
CA THR A 372 -3.17 -25.32 2.15
C THR A 372 -4.43 -26.16 1.93
N ASN A 373 -5.34 -26.17 2.89
CA ASN A 373 -6.54 -27.02 2.91
C ASN A 373 -7.36 -26.94 1.61
N VAL A 374 -7.51 -25.75 1.04
CA VAL A 374 -8.24 -25.52 -0.22
C VAL A 374 -7.64 -26.29 -1.39
N LEU A 375 -6.30 -26.36 -1.47
CA LEU A 375 -5.61 -27.15 -2.52
C LEU A 375 -5.74 -28.64 -2.31
N VAL A 376 -5.73 -29.09 -1.07
CA VAL A 376 -5.96 -30.51 -0.72
C VAL A 376 -7.38 -30.92 -1.14
N ASP A 377 -8.37 -30.11 -0.86
CA ASP A 377 -9.76 -30.39 -1.22
C ASP A 377 -9.98 -30.27 -2.74
N TYR A 378 -9.37 -29.29 -3.41
CA TYR A 378 -9.39 -29.18 -4.87
C TYR A 378 -8.74 -30.38 -5.54
N GLN A 379 -7.56 -30.82 -5.10
CA GLN A 379 -6.90 -32.01 -5.65
C GLN A 379 -7.70 -33.30 -5.41
N ARG A 380 -8.37 -33.42 -4.26
CA ARG A 380 -9.29 -34.52 -4.00
C ARG A 380 -10.47 -34.53 -4.96
N ASN A 381 -11.09 -33.35 -5.19
CA ASN A 381 -12.22 -33.20 -6.06
C ASN A 381 -11.85 -33.43 -7.54
N VAL A 382 -10.72 -32.92 -8.01
CA VAL A 382 -10.21 -33.16 -9.35
C VAL A 382 -9.86 -34.65 -9.56
N LYS A 383 -9.20 -35.32 -8.60
CA LYS A 383 -8.92 -36.75 -8.66
C LYS A 383 -10.19 -37.60 -8.66
N ALA A 384 -11.26 -37.14 -8.01
CA ALA A 384 -12.56 -37.80 -8.02
C ALA A 384 -13.28 -37.65 -9.40
N LEU A 385 -13.10 -36.51 -10.06
CA LEU A 385 -13.68 -36.26 -11.39
C LEU A 385 -12.94 -37.00 -12.51
N VAL A 386 -11.63 -37.18 -12.39
CA VAL A 386 -10.80 -37.92 -13.38
C VAL A 386 -10.97 -39.45 -13.27
N LYS A 387 -11.50 -39.94 -12.12
CA LYS A 387 -11.78 -41.37 -11.92
C LYS A 387 -13.20 -41.80 -12.35
N LYS A 388 -14.04 -40.86 -12.77
CA LYS A 388 -15.35 -41.11 -13.41
C LYS A 388 -15.22 -41.03 -14.94
#